data_3cf2034dc3cda35c856b69409c6647a4
#
_entry.id   3cf2034dc3cda35c856b69409c6647a4
#
_cell.length_a   1.000
_cell.length_b   1.000
_cell.length_c   1.000
_cell.angle_alpha   90.00
_cell.angle_beta   90.00
_cell.angle_gamma   90.00
#
_symmetry.space_group_name_H-M   'P 1'
#
loop_
_entity.id
_entity.type
_entity.pdbx_description
1 polymer ?
#
loop_
_entity_poly.entity_id
_entity_poly.type
_entity_poly.pdbx_seq_one_letter_code
_entity_poly.pdbx_strand_id
1 'polypeptide(L)'
;VPGASYLSKCYPVEKMAELTTQIDANFLIIWGNEEEKVMSDKIKSLSPKVYVCEKLSIDSLISLITQVDLVIGSDTGPTHMAWALNIPSITLFGPTPGYRNTYTTNINKIIESKSKVNPSKINKNDYSINNINVGDIVKLAQNLLSVTK
;
A
#
# COMPACT_ATOMS: atom_id res chain seq x y z
N VAL A 1 3.23 0.39 -2.66
CA VAL A 1 2.52 1.29 -3.59
C VAL A 1 2.29 2.63 -2.92
N PRO A 2 3.08 3.68 -3.21
CA PRO A 2 2.98 4.97 -2.51
C PRO A 2 1.82 5.84 -3.00
N GLY A 3 1.42 5.71 -4.25
CA GLY A 3 0.45 6.57 -4.90
C GLY A 3 -1.00 6.15 -4.72
N ALA A 4 -1.89 7.13 -4.87
CA ALA A 4 -3.34 6.95 -4.93
C ALA A 4 -4.00 8.11 -5.70
N SER A 5 -5.30 8.02 -5.95
CA SER A 5 -6.05 8.99 -6.74
C SER A 5 -6.02 10.44 -6.23
N TYR A 6 -5.67 10.66 -4.96
CA TYR A 6 -5.43 11.99 -4.36
C TYR A 6 -4.58 11.86 -3.09
N LEU A 7 -3.87 12.95 -2.73
CA LEU A 7 -2.83 12.96 -1.70
C LEU A 7 -3.31 12.50 -0.31
N SER A 8 -4.52 12.81 0.08
CA SER A 8 -5.05 12.40 1.38
C SER A 8 -5.29 10.88 1.51
N LYS A 9 -5.19 10.14 0.41
CA LYS A 9 -5.16 8.67 0.40
C LYS A 9 -3.75 8.09 0.43
N CYS A 10 -2.72 8.91 0.19
CA CYS A 10 -1.34 8.44 0.18
C CYS A 10 -0.81 8.33 1.62
N TYR A 11 -0.24 7.18 1.95
CA TYR A 11 0.44 7.01 3.23
C TYR A 11 1.77 7.77 3.23
N PRO A 12 2.19 8.42 4.33
CA PRO A 12 3.39 9.25 4.34
C PRO A 12 4.64 8.52 3.87
N VAL A 13 5.41 9.19 3.01
CA VAL A 13 6.64 8.64 2.39
C VAL A 13 7.67 8.22 3.44
N GLU A 14 7.84 9.01 4.50
CA GLU A 14 8.75 8.73 5.61
C GLU A 14 8.33 7.46 6.37
N LYS A 15 7.03 7.27 6.59
CA LYS A 15 6.49 6.07 7.23
C LYS A 15 6.57 4.85 6.32
N MET A 16 6.40 5.03 5.00
CA MET A 16 6.66 3.96 4.03
C MET A 16 8.13 3.51 4.07
N ALA A 17 9.06 4.47 4.13
CA ALA A 17 10.49 4.14 4.27
C ALA A 17 10.78 3.42 5.60
N GLU A 18 10.25 3.91 6.70
CA GLU A 18 10.36 3.27 8.02
C GLU A 18 9.86 1.82 7.99
N LEU A 19 8.69 1.57 7.39
CA LEU A 19 8.12 0.24 7.19
C LEU A 19 9.14 -0.72 6.55
N THR A 20 9.83 -0.27 5.49
CA THR A 20 10.78 -1.10 4.75
C THR A 20 12.03 -1.45 5.56
N THR A 21 12.37 -0.69 6.58
CA THR A 21 13.51 -0.99 7.45
C THR A 21 13.18 -2.05 8.51
N GLN A 22 11.90 -2.17 8.89
CA GLN A 22 11.43 -3.05 9.96
C GLN A 22 11.00 -4.45 9.48
N ILE A 23 10.81 -4.64 8.18
CA ILE A 23 10.44 -5.93 7.59
C ILE A 23 11.68 -6.52 6.91
N ASP A 24 11.95 -7.78 7.15
CA ASP A 24 13.05 -8.50 6.49
C ASP A 24 12.59 -9.03 5.12
N ALA A 25 12.62 -8.14 4.14
CA ALA A 25 12.25 -8.39 2.74
C ALA A 25 12.90 -7.37 1.81
N ASN A 26 12.92 -7.67 0.51
CA ASN A 26 13.21 -6.70 -0.54
C ASN A 26 11.92 -6.01 -0.97
N PHE A 27 11.99 -4.72 -1.24
CA PHE A 27 10.83 -3.93 -1.60
C PHE A 27 10.91 -3.41 -3.03
N LEU A 28 9.92 -3.76 -3.82
CA LEU A 28 9.71 -3.19 -5.14
C LEU A 28 8.66 -2.08 -5.04
N ILE A 29 9.01 -0.88 -5.48
CA ILE A 29 8.07 0.24 -5.52
C ILE A 29 7.64 0.48 -6.95
N ILE A 30 6.33 0.46 -7.16
CA ILE A 30 5.68 0.75 -8.43
C ILE A 30 5.05 2.14 -8.39
N TRP A 31 4.96 2.77 -9.55
CA TRP A 31 4.42 4.11 -9.74
C TRP A 31 3.74 4.22 -11.11
N GLY A 32 2.76 5.11 -11.25
CA GLY A 32 1.97 5.30 -12.47
C GLY A 32 2.15 6.68 -13.11
N ASN A 33 2.54 7.70 -12.33
CA ASN A 33 2.74 9.06 -12.79
C ASN A 33 3.98 9.71 -12.15
N GLU A 34 4.37 10.89 -12.61
CA GLU A 34 5.62 11.56 -12.16
C GLU A 34 5.57 11.95 -10.66
N GLU A 35 4.41 12.31 -10.12
CA GLU A 35 4.28 12.63 -8.69
C GLU A 35 4.56 11.39 -7.84
N GLU A 36 4.03 10.25 -8.24
CA GLU A 36 4.29 8.96 -7.59
C GLU A 36 5.75 8.52 -7.76
N LYS A 37 6.38 8.86 -8.90
CA LYS A 37 7.81 8.61 -9.13
C LYS A 37 8.67 9.38 -8.12
N VAL A 38 8.36 10.65 -7.90
CA VAL A 38 9.06 11.49 -6.90
C VAL A 38 8.91 10.90 -5.50
N MET A 39 7.70 10.45 -5.12
CA MET A 39 7.47 9.77 -3.85
C MET A 39 8.32 8.48 -3.74
N SER A 40 8.37 7.70 -4.81
CA SER A 40 9.12 6.44 -4.87
C SER A 40 10.62 6.65 -4.71
N ASP A 41 11.18 7.66 -5.38
CA ASP A 41 12.59 8.02 -5.29
C ASP A 41 12.95 8.53 -3.90
N LYS A 42 12.04 9.28 -3.26
CA LYS A 42 12.22 9.70 -1.87
C LYS A 42 12.25 8.50 -0.91
N ILE A 43 11.35 7.53 -1.05
CA ILE A 43 11.38 6.31 -0.23
C ILE A 43 12.70 5.56 -0.43
N LYS A 44 13.15 5.42 -1.69
CA LYS A 44 14.43 4.79 -2.01
C LYS A 44 15.62 5.49 -1.35
N SER A 45 15.62 6.82 -1.32
CA SER A 45 16.70 7.59 -0.68
C SER A 45 16.78 7.37 0.84
N LEU A 46 15.68 6.95 1.47
CA LEU A 46 15.56 6.70 2.91
C LEU A 46 15.73 5.23 3.30
N SER A 47 15.72 4.31 2.34
CA SER A 47 15.84 2.88 2.61
C SER A 47 16.67 2.12 1.57
N PRO A 48 17.74 1.42 1.99
CA PRO A 48 18.57 0.63 1.07
C PRO A 48 17.89 -0.62 0.53
N LYS A 49 16.82 -1.11 1.19
CA LYS A 49 16.06 -2.31 0.79
C LYS A 49 15.06 -2.05 -0.35
N VAL A 50 14.98 -0.82 -0.85
CA VAL A 50 13.97 -0.38 -1.82
C VAL A 50 14.55 -0.33 -3.22
N TYR A 51 13.84 -0.95 -4.16
CA TYR A 51 14.06 -0.86 -5.60
C TYR A 51 12.85 -0.20 -6.27
N VAL A 52 13.07 0.88 -6.99
CA VAL A 52 12.02 1.55 -7.76
C VAL A 52 11.97 0.93 -9.15
N CYS A 53 10.81 0.39 -9.50
CA CYS A 53 10.59 -0.19 -10.82
C CYS A 53 10.63 0.89 -11.92
N GLU A 54 10.91 0.46 -13.16
CA GLU A 54 10.59 1.28 -14.32
C GLU A 54 9.07 1.44 -14.43
N LYS A 55 8.63 2.35 -15.31
CA LYS A 55 7.19 2.51 -15.55
C LYS A 55 6.62 1.25 -16.19
N LEU A 56 5.63 0.66 -15.54
CA LEU A 56 5.01 -0.58 -15.98
C LEU A 56 3.77 -0.32 -16.85
N SER A 57 3.56 -1.14 -17.86
CA SER A 57 2.24 -1.32 -18.47
C SER A 57 1.30 -2.05 -17.52
N ILE A 58 0.00 -2.03 -17.78
CA ILE A 58 -0.97 -2.77 -16.95
C ILE A 58 -0.67 -4.27 -16.95
N ASP A 59 -0.33 -4.85 -18.10
CA ASP A 59 0.00 -6.28 -18.20
C ASP A 59 1.26 -6.63 -17.40
N SER A 60 2.29 -5.78 -17.48
CA SER A 60 3.52 -5.94 -16.68
C SER A 60 3.26 -5.80 -15.18
N LEU A 61 2.36 -4.88 -14.79
CA LEU A 61 1.95 -4.69 -13.40
C LEU A 61 1.21 -5.93 -12.87
N ILE A 62 0.27 -6.47 -13.63
CA ILE A 62 -0.45 -7.71 -13.28
C ILE A 62 0.56 -8.85 -13.12
N SER A 63 1.46 -9.03 -14.08
CA SER A 63 2.50 -10.05 -14.02
C SER A 63 3.40 -9.90 -12.79
N LEU A 64 3.81 -8.67 -12.46
CA LEU A 64 4.62 -8.41 -11.27
C LEU A 64 3.86 -8.77 -9.99
N ILE A 65 2.59 -8.37 -9.88
CA ILE A 65 1.76 -8.66 -8.69
C ILE A 65 1.65 -10.15 -8.44
N THR A 66 1.59 -10.99 -9.48
CA THR A 66 1.55 -12.45 -9.32
C THR A 66 2.86 -13.08 -8.85
N GLN A 67 3.97 -12.34 -8.84
CA GLN A 67 5.31 -12.83 -8.48
C GLN A 67 5.78 -12.33 -7.10
N VAL A 68 5.01 -11.48 -6.43
CA VAL A 68 5.38 -10.95 -5.11
C VAL A 68 4.66 -11.69 -3.99
N ASP A 69 5.28 -11.75 -2.82
CA ASP A 69 4.73 -12.43 -1.64
C ASP A 69 3.66 -11.59 -0.93
N LEU A 70 3.71 -10.25 -1.08
CA LEU A 70 2.81 -9.32 -0.39
C LEU A 70 2.75 -7.98 -1.13
N VAL A 71 1.55 -7.42 -1.25
CA VAL A 71 1.32 -6.06 -1.73
C VAL A 71 0.86 -5.18 -0.57
N ILE A 72 1.57 -4.06 -0.34
CA ILE A 72 1.18 -3.05 0.66
C ILE A 72 0.95 -1.72 -0.04
N GLY A 73 -0.17 -1.08 0.23
CA GLY A 73 -0.49 0.22 -0.32
C GLY A 73 -1.80 0.80 0.19
N SER A 74 -2.12 1.99 -0.27
CA SER A 74 -3.40 2.63 0.01
C SER A 74 -4.52 2.03 -0.85
N ASP A 75 -5.74 2.54 -0.71
CA ASP A 75 -6.90 2.21 -1.54
C ASP A 75 -6.68 2.65 -3.00
N THR A 76 -6.08 1.77 -3.82
CA THR A 76 -5.61 2.04 -5.19
C THR A 76 -5.62 0.78 -6.05
N GLY A 77 -5.51 0.94 -7.38
CA GLY A 77 -5.58 -0.16 -8.35
C GLY A 77 -4.72 -1.38 -8.02
N PRO A 78 -3.42 -1.23 -7.75
CA PRO A 78 -2.55 -2.38 -7.46
C PRO A 78 -2.95 -3.20 -6.24
N THR A 79 -3.48 -2.58 -5.17
CA THR A 79 -3.98 -3.32 -3.99
C THR A 79 -5.27 -4.08 -4.31
N HIS A 80 -6.12 -3.52 -5.17
CA HIS A 80 -7.31 -4.21 -5.66
C HIS A 80 -6.95 -5.37 -6.60
N MET A 81 -5.94 -5.21 -7.45
CA MET A 81 -5.41 -6.31 -8.29
C MET A 81 -4.88 -7.45 -7.43
N ALA A 82 -4.18 -7.15 -6.34
CA ALA A 82 -3.63 -8.17 -5.45
C ALA A 82 -4.73 -9.08 -4.88
N TRP A 83 -5.81 -8.50 -4.30
CA TRP A 83 -6.88 -9.36 -3.79
C TRP A 83 -7.66 -10.08 -4.91
N ALA A 84 -7.85 -9.46 -6.06
CA ALA A 84 -8.51 -10.09 -7.21
C ALA A 84 -7.71 -11.29 -7.77
N LEU A 85 -6.38 -11.23 -7.67
CA LEU A 85 -5.45 -12.29 -8.08
C LEU A 85 -5.13 -13.28 -6.94
N ASN A 86 -5.79 -13.15 -5.79
CA ASN A 86 -5.54 -13.96 -4.59
C ASN A 86 -4.08 -13.90 -4.08
N ILE A 87 -3.46 -12.73 -4.21
CA ILE A 87 -2.14 -12.42 -3.68
C ILE A 87 -2.29 -11.73 -2.32
N PRO A 88 -1.50 -12.07 -1.30
CA PRO A 88 -1.56 -11.42 0.01
C PRO A 88 -1.45 -9.90 -0.11
N SER A 89 -2.29 -9.17 0.63
CA SER A 89 -2.27 -7.71 0.59
C SER A 89 -2.63 -7.06 1.91
N ILE A 90 -2.09 -5.87 2.13
CA ILE A 90 -2.49 -4.95 3.20
C ILE A 90 -2.89 -3.64 2.55
N THR A 91 -4.17 -3.29 2.64
CA THR A 91 -4.69 -2.03 2.10
C THR A 91 -4.95 -1.04 3.24
N LEU A 92 -4.38 0.16 3.11
CA LEU A 92 -4.49 1.23 4.08
C LEU A 92 -5.61 2.19 3.68
N PHE A 93 -6.55 2.42 4.59
CA PHE A 93 -7.70 3.29 4.39
C PHE A 93 -7.66 4.50 5.33
N GLY A 94 -7.71 5.69 4.76
CA GLY A 94 -7.88 6.96 5.45
C GLY A 94 -9.27 7.54 5.21
N PRO A 95 -9.44 8.39 4.19
CA PRO A 95 -10.70 9.08 3.90
C PRO A 95 -11.75 8.21 3.21
N THR A 96 -11.44 6.98 2.84
CA THR A 96 -12.34 6.06 2.14
C THR A 96 -12.70 4.85 3.01
N PRO A 97 -13.93 4.31 2.91
CA PRO A 97 -14.37 3.20 3.74
C PRO A 97 -13.86 1.86 3.20
N GLY A 98 -13.10 1.12 4.00
CA GLY A 98 -12.55 -0.18 3.62
C GLY A 98 -13.63 -1.21 3.31
N TYR A 99 -14.69 -1.28 4.14
CA TYR A 99 -15.78 -2.24 3.96
C TYR A 99 -16.51 -2.16 2.62
N ARG A 100 -16.46 -0.99 1.96
CA ARG A 100 -17.09 -0.79 0.65
C ARG A 100 -16.12 -1.01 -0.51
N ASN A 101 -14.85 -0.70 -0.30
CA ASN A 101 -13.89 -0.57 -1.39
C ASN A 101 -13.04 -1.82 -1.60
N THR A 102 -13.05 -2.78 -0.66
CA THR A 102 -12.30 -4.04 -0.81
C THR A 102 -12.94 -5.18 -0.02
N TYR A 103 -12.54 -6.40 -0.34
CA TYR A 103 -12.89 -7.59 0.42
C TYR A 103 -11.74 -7.99 1.33
N THR A 104 -12.06 -8.39 2.56
CA THR A 104 -11.11 -8.97 3.50
C THR A 104 -11.20 -10.48 3.48
N THR A 105 -10.04 -11.12 3.41
CA THR A 105 -9.88 -12.58 3.46
C THR A 105 -8.82 -12.95 4.50
N ASN A 106 -8.45 -14.22 4.55
CA ASN A 106 -7.35 -14.64 5.43
C ASN A 106 -6.00 -14.02 5.03
N ILE A 107 -5.79 -13.73 3.75
CA ILE A 107 -4.55 -13.17 3.20
C ILE A 107 -4.68 -11.72 2.72
N ASN A 108 -5.88 -11.18 2.58
CA ASN A 108 -6.10 -9.79 2.20
C ASN A 108 -6.65 -9.03 3.39
N LYS A 109 -5.85 -8.13 3.93
CA LYS A 109 -6.11 -7.40 5.17
C LYS A 109 -6.26 -5.91 4.92
N ILE A 110 -6.98 -5.24 5.81
CA ILE A 110 -7.10 -3.79 5.81
C ILE A 110 -6.65 -3.22 7.15
N ILE A 111 -6.14 -1.99 7.11
CA ILE A 111 -5.93 -1.14 8.28
C ILE A 111 -6.62 0.18 7.98
N GLU A 112 -7.58 0.55 8.81
CA GLU A 112 -8.34 1.79 8.67
C GLU A 112 -7.88 2.81 9.71
N SER A 113 -7.85 4.08 9.29
CA SER A 113 -7.73 5.19 10.25
C SER A 113 -9.00 5.25 11.13
N LYS A 114 -8.88 5.94 12.28
CA LYS A 114 -10.04 6.15 13.18
C LYS A 114 -10.99 7.26 12.70
N SER A 115 -10.87 7.73 11.48
CA SER A 115 -11.72 8.78 10.92
C SER A 115 -13.14 8.28 10.68
N LYS A 116 -14.13 9.15 10.94
CA LYS A 116 -15.53 8.90 10.57
C LYS A 116 -15.72 9.23 9.10
N VAL A 117 -15.69 8.22 8.25
CA VAL A 117 -15.83 8.36 6.81
C VAL A 117 -17.30 8.40 6.40
N ASN A 118 -17.69 9.42 5.60
CA ASN A 118 -18.98 9.42 4.93
C ASN A 118 -18.84 8.78 3.53
N PRO A 119 -19.39 7.58 3.29
CA PRO A 119 -19.19 6.86 2.03
C PRO A 119 -19.85 7.55 0.82
N SER A 120 -20.84 8.42 1.06
CA SER A 120 -21.51 9.16 0.00
C SER A 120 -20.84 10.51 -0.34
N LYS A 121 -19.96 11.00 0.56
CA LYS A 121 -19.27 12.28 0.39
C LYS A 121 -17.86 12.20 0.96
N ILE A 122 -16.93 11.67 0.16
CA ILE A 122 -15.53 11.53 0.57
C ILE A 122 -14.89 12.92 0.82
N ASN A 123 -14.28 13.08 1.98
CA ASN A 123 -13.52 14.28 2.30
C ASN A 123 -12.06 14.13 1.79
N LYS A 124 -11.76 14.80 0.69
CA LYS A 124 -10.40 14.79 0.09
C LYS A 124 -9.34 15.49 0.93
N ASN A 125 -9.75 16.22 1.98
CA ASN A 125 -8.85 16.89 2.93
C ASN A 125 -8.72 16.11 4.25
N ASP A 126 -9.19 14.87 4.31
CA ASP A 126 -9.02 13.99 5.45
C ASP A 126 -7.71 13.20 5.31
N TYR A 127 -6.68 13.67 5.98
CA TYR A 127 -5.35 13.04 6.03
C TYR A 127 -5.20 12.05 7.20
N SER A 128 -6.29 11.49 7.69
CA SER A 128 -6.27 10.55 8.83
C SER A 128 -5.47 9.28 8.56
N ILE A 129 -5.21 8.92 7.31
CA ILE A 129 -4.29 7.84 6.94
C ILE A 129 -2.90 8.03 7.57
N ASN A 130 -2.49 9.27 7.81
CA ASN A 130 -1.23 9.60 8.46
C ASN A 130 -1.15 9.09 9.91
N ASN A 131 -2.29 8.80 10.55
CA ASN A 131 -2.37 8.32 11.93
C ASN A 131 -2.22 6.79 12.02
N ILE A 132 -2.23 6.07 10.91
CA ILE A 132 -1.96 4.63 10.91
C ILE A 132 -0.53 4.38 11.41
N ASN A 133 -0.41 3.47 12.37
CA ASN A 133 0.87 3.17 13.00
C ASN A 133 1.68 2.22 12.11
N VAL A 134 2.97 2.50 11.92
CA VAL A 134 3.88 1.65 11.14
C VAL A 134 3.99 0.26 11.78
N GLY A 135 4.07 0.18 13.10
CA GLY A 135 4.16 -1.10 13.83
C GLY A 135 2.99 -2.05 13.58
N ASP A 136 1.77 -1.52 13.39
CA ASP A 136 0.60 -2.34 13.08
C ASP A 136 0.72 -2.95 11.68
N ILE A 137 1.24 -2.19 10.71
CA ILE A 137 1.48 -2.67 9.35
C ILE A 137 2.59 -3.72 9.37
N VAL A 138 3.70 -3.47 10.08
CA VAL A 138 4.84 -4.40 10.21
C VAL A 138 4.38 -5.74 10.78
N LYS A 139 3.66 -5.71 11.89
CA LYS A 139 3.16 -6.92 12.55
C LYS A 139 2.26 -7.74 11.61
N LEU A 140 1.38 -7.08 10.89
CA LEU A 140 0.48 -7.74 9.95
C LEU A 140 1.23 -8.32 8.75
N ALA A 141 2.20 -7.58 8.21
CA ALA A 141 3.06 -8.03 7.11
C ALA A 141 3.89 -9.25 7.49
N GLN A 142 4.53 -9.24 8.67
CA GLN A 142 5.29 -10.37 9.18
C GLN A 142 4.42 -11.63 9.33
N ASN A 143 3.19 -11.47 9.84
CA ASN A 143 2.25 -12.58 9.94
C ASN A 143 1.89 -13.16 8.56
N LEU A 144 1.58 -12.32 7.57
CA LEU A 144 1.25 -12.78 6.22
C LEU A 144 2.43 -13.47 5.55
N LEU A 145 3.64 -12.90 5.64
CA LEU A 145 4.87 -13.47 5.06
C LEU A 145 5.30 -14.79 5.73
N SER A 146 4.92 -15.03 6.99
CA SER A 146 5.23 -16.29 7.68
C SER A 146 4.31 -17.45 7.26
N VAL A 147 3.12 -17.16 6.76
CA VAL A 147 2.14 -18.17 6.34
C VAL A 147 2.36 -18.59 4.87
N THR A 148 3.02 -17.76 4.08
CA THR A 148 3.32 -18.00 2.65
C THR A 148 4.63 -18.76 2.40
N LYS A 149 5.38 -19.05 3.45
CA LYS A 149 6.54 -19.96 3.43
C LYS A 149 6.10 -21.36 3.86
#